data_2a44b58b34ac220a63e248f587225c31
#
_entry.id   2a44b58b34ac220a63e248f587225c31
#
_cell.length_a   1.000
_cell.length_b   1.000
_cell.length_c   1.000
_cell.angle_alpha   90.00
_cell.angle_beta   90.00
_cell.angle_gamma   90.00
#
_symmetry.space_group_name_H-M   'P 1'
#
loop_
_entity.id
_entity.type
_entity.pdbx_description
1 polymer ?
#
loop_
_entity_poly.entity_id
_entity_poly.type
_entity_poly.pdbx_seq_one_letter_code
_entity_poly.pdbx_strand_id
1 'polypeptide(L)'
;MHYTPNRLGVRLVGPKPTWTRANGGEAGLHPSNVHDCEYAIGAVNFTGDFPVILTHDGPSLGGFVCPVTIAKAELWKVGQVKPGDTIRFHPITADDALAREKAQMHLIETLRPEHPPTFAVPSLAETAHGSATILAALEATTSTPKVVYRQAGDKYVLIEYGDNVLDLALRLRVHLLMNALTAQAEPGVEELSPGVRSLQVRYDSRIIHQSGLMSLLLALEATLGDVSTLKVPSRVVWMPMAFEDSATLGAVSRYQETVRASAPWLPNNVDFIQRINGLSSRDEVRDTLFNASYLVLGLGDVYLGAPCAVPIDPRHRLLSSKYSPARTFTAEGTVGIGGMYMCIYGMDSPGGYQLVGRTLPIWNTFLKNPQFATDAPWLLRFFDQVRFYPVSETELTQLREDFREGRASLRIEETQFDFAAHQQFLADHAAEIAAFRQRQAAAFEQEVQLWAQEEQNAPPEDETRASVSEEEENGLAVQADLNGNIWKVLVQPGDEVSAGQTLIIVEAMKMELAIVAPQAGRVTRIACQAGRPVSPGDNLLWLE
;
A
#
# COMPACT_ATOMS: atom_id res chain seq x y z
N MET A 1 7.64 19.25 3.07
CA MET A 1 7.04 18.34 2.09
C MET A 1 8.11 17.85 1.14
N HIS A 2 8.11 16.56 0.77
CA HIS A 2 9.07 15.99 -0.19
C HIS A 2 8.73 16.43 -1.64
N TYR A 3 9.72 16.42 -2.53
CA TYR A 3 9.56 16.89 -3.92
C TYR A 3 8.79 15.94 -4.85
N THR A 4 8.34 14.78 -4.39
CA THR A 4 7.58 13.79 -5.19
C THR A 4 6.19 13.51 -4.62
N PRO A 5 5.32 14.52 -4.45
CA PRO A 5 3.93 14.24 -4.15
C PRO A 5 3.26 13.68 -5.40
N ASN A 6 2.31 12.78 -5.20
CA ASN A 6 1.43 12.34 -6.27
C ASN A 6 -0.02 12.28 -5.76
N ARG A 7 -0.96 11.97 -6.64
CA ARG A 7 -2.38 11.89 -6.27
C ARG A 7 -2.70 10.82 -5.21
N LEU A 8 -1.80 9.85 -4.99
CA LEU A 8 -1.99 8.76 -4.02
C LEU A 8 -1.59 9.18 -2.61
N GLY A 9 -0.66 10.15 -2.49
CA GLY A 9 -0.20 10.60 -1.19
C GLY A 9 0.81 11.74 -1.23
N VAL A 10 0.85 12.47 -0.14
CA VAL A 10 1.76 13.60 0.08
C VAL A 10 2.89 13.13 1.01
N ARG A 11 4.06 12.88 0.44
CA ARG A 11 5.24 12.46 1.21
C ARG A 11 5.81 13.63 1.99
N LEU A 12 6.13 13.39 3.25
CA LEU A 12 6.73 14.36 4.15
C LEU A 12 8.18 13.98 4.46
N VAL A 13 8.95 14.97 4.88
CA VAL A 13 10.29 14.80 5.46
C VAL A 13 10.20 15.29 6.90
N GLY A 14 10.75 14.53 7.83
CA GLY A 14 10.72 14.84 9.25
C GLY A 14 11.67 13.97 10.04
N PRO A 15 11.73 14.13 11.36
CA PRO A 15 12.56 13.30 12.20
C PRO A 15 12.10 11.83 12.10
N LYS A 16 13.06 10.91 12.09
CA LYS A 16 12.76 9.48 12.11
C LYS A 16 11.96 9.10 13.36
N PRO A 17 10.92 8.27 13.23
CA PRO A 17 10.16 7.79 14.39
C PRO A 17 11.00 6.84 15.25
N THR A 18 10.72 6.83 16.55
CA THR A 18 11.28 5.83 17.46
C THR A 18 10.33 4.63 17.51
N TRP A 19 10.79 3.49 17.06
CA TRP A 19 9.99 2.27 17.02
C TRP A 19 10.10 1.48 18.32
N THR A 20 8.98 0.94 18.81
CA THR A 20 8.94 0.11 20.02
C THR A 20 9.31 -1.35 19.77
N ARG A 21 9.42 -1.75 18.49
CA ARG A 21 9.80 -3.09 18.05
C ARG A 21 10.92 -3.03 17.02
N ALA A 22 11.71 -4.09 16.91
CA ALA A 22 12.86 -4.14 16.01
C ALA A 22 12.48 -4.40 14.54
N ASN A 23 11.38 -5.14 14.30
CA ASN A 23 10.91 -5.50 12.95
C ASN A 23 9.39 -5.73 12.96
N GLY A 24 8.81 -6.01 11.80
CA GLY A 24 7.38 -6.31 11.63
C GLY A 24 7.02 -7.79 11.82
N GLY A 25 7.99 -8.66 12.15
CA GLY A 25 7.74 -10.10 12.21
C GLY A 25 7.27 -10.67 10.87
N GLU A 26 6.24 -11.49 10.88
CA GLU A 26 5.63 -12.08 9.67
C GLU A 26 5.07 -11.04 8.68
N ALA A 27 4.90 -9.78 9.10
CA ALA A 27 4.44 -8.70 8.23
C ALA A 27 5.56 -8.05 7.42
N GLY A 28 6.84 -8.28 7.78
CA GLY A 28 8.00 -7.76 7.04
C GLY A 28 9.17 -7.34 7.93
N LEU A 29 10.30 -6.98 7.30
CA LEU A 29 11.56 -6.67 8.01
C LEU A 29 11.50 -5.34 8.78
N HIS A 30 10.84 -4.31 8.23
CA HIS A 30 10.82 -2.99 8.84
C HIS A 30 9.80 -2.90 9.99
N PRO A 31 10.10 -2.22 11.12
CA PRO A 31 9.16 -2.09 12.25
C PRO A 31 7.85 -1.38 11.92
N SER A 32 7.77 -0.60 10.84
CA SER A 32 6.50 -0.03 10.36
C SER A 32 5.55 -1.06 9.73
N ASN A 33 6.03 -2.28 9.40
CA ASN A 33 5.20 -3.28 8.76
C ASN A 33 4.24 -3.93 9.77
N VAL A 34 2.96 -4.01 9.39
CA VAL A 34 1.88 -4.69 10.11
C VAL A 34 1.16 -5.64 9.14
N HIS A 35 0.37 -6.58 9.67
CA HIS A 35 -0.58 -7.30 8.83
C HIS A 35 -1.54 -6.32 8.19
N ASP A 36 -1.89 -6.54 6.93
CA ASP A 36 -2.64 -5.59 6.14
C ASP A 36 -3.94 -5.20 6.85
N CYS A 37 -4.05 -3.91 7.12
CA CYS A 37 -5.19 -3.25 7.73
C CYS A 37 -5.66 -2.09 6.85
N GLU A 38 -6.82 -1.58 7.13
CA GLU A 38 -7.48 -0.54 6.37
C GLU A 38 -6.87 0.85 6.66
N TYR A 39 -6.85 1.68 5.63
CA TYR A 39 -6.36 3.04 5.69
C TYR A 39 -7.50 4.05 5.53
N ALA A 40 -7.61 4.95 6.50
CA ALA A 40 -8.52 6.09 6.41
C ALA A 40 -8.00 7.12 5.40
N ILE A 41 -8.90 7.83 4.71
CA ILE A 41 -8.52 9.00 3.91
C ILE A 41 -7.94 10.06 4.84
N GLY A 42 -6.76 10.57 4.52
CA GLY A 42 -6.03 11.51 5.37
C GLY A 42 -5.15 10.83 6.43
N ALA A 43 -5.09 9.50 6.49
CA ALA A 43 -4.18 8.80 7.37
C ALA A 43 -2.72 9.15 7.04
N VAL A 44 -1.89 9.31 8.04
CA VAL A 44 -0.44 9.48 7.89
C VAL A 44 0.20 8.09 7.99
N ASN A 45 0.50 7.54 6.84
CA ASN A 45 1.08 6.22 6.67
C ASN A 45 2.60 6.27 6.76
N PHE A 46 3.22 5.37 7.52
CA PHE A 46 4.67 5.27 7.61
C PHE A 46 5.21 4.16 6.69
N THR A 47 5.56 4.53 5.47
CA THR A 47 6.24 3.64 4.54
C THR A 47 7.74 3.60 4.87
N GLY A 48 8.15 2.66 5.71
CA GLY A 48 9.43 2.72 6.40
C GLY A 48 9.43 3.86 7.42
N ASP A 49 10.49 4.67 7.42
CA ASP A 49 10.60 5.86 8.28
C ASP A 49 9.94 7.12 7.69
N PHE A 50 9.38 7.01 6.49
CA PHE A 50 8.82 8.16 5.76
C PHE A 50 7.32 8.28 5.96
N PRO A 51 6.83 9.43 6.52
CA PRO A 51 5.41 9.69 6.64
C PRO A 51 4.82 10.12 5.28
N VAL A 52 3.67 9.55 4.93
CA VAL A 52 2.90 9.87 3.73
C VAL A 52 1.45 10.13 4.13
N ILE A 53 0.93 11.33 3.86
CA ILE A 53 -0.50 11.61 4.03
C ILE A 53 -1.24 10.97 2.86
N LEU A 54 -2.09 10.00 3.12
CA LEU A 54 -2.89 9.34 2.09
C LEU A 54 -4.04 10.25 1.65
N THR A 55 -4.25 10.34 0.34
CA THR A 55 -5.34 11.12 -0.26
C THR A 55 -6.50 10.22 -0.68
N HIS A 56 -7.51 10.77 -1.35
CA HIS A 56 -8.66 10.00 -1.84
C HIS A 56 -8.30 8.90 -2.84
N ASP A 57 -7.23 9.09 -3.62
CA ASP A 57 -6.75 8.08 -4.57
C ASP A 57 -5.69 7.15 -3.96
N GLY A 58 -5.38 7.32 -2.67
CA GLY A 58 -4.42 6.49 -1.95
C GLY A 58 -4.94 5.07 -1.71
N PRO A 59 -4.06 4.13 -1.35
CA PRO A 59 -4.47 2.76 -1.04
C PRO A 59 -5.43 2.75 0.16
N SER A 60 -6.46 1.93 0.07
CA SER A 60 -7.46 1.74 1.14
C SER A 60 -7.11 0.59 2.10
N LEU A 61 -6.14 -0.25 1.74
CA LEU A 61 -5.67 -1.39 2.52
C LEU A 61 -4.17 -1.58 2.33
N GLY A 62 -3.45 -1.91 3.38
CA GLY A 62 -2.02 -2.23 3.29
C GLY A 62 -1.38 -2.51 4.64
N GLY A 63 -0.10 -2.81 4.61
CA GLY A 63 0.64 -3.32 5.75
C GLY A 63 1.64 -2.34 6.35
N PHE A 64 1.23 -1.09 6.56
CA PHE A 64 2.02 -0.09 7.26
C PHE A 64 1.23 0.60 8.35
N VAL A 65 1.89 1.00 9.43
CA VAL A 65 1.23 1.71 10.54
C VAL A 65 0.77 3.11 10.13
N CYS A 66 -0.41 3.50 10.61
CA CYS A 66 -1.00 4.83 10.45
C CYS A 66 -1.36 5.41 11.82
N PRO A 67 -0.43 6.11 12.50
CA PRO A 67 -0.64 6.55 13.89
C PRO A 67 -1.61 7.72 14.05
N VAL A 68 -1.85 8.50 12.98
CA VAL A 68 -2.72 9.69 13.02
C VAL A 68 -3.48 9.84 11.71
N THR A 69 -4.59 10.60 11.73
CA THR A 69 -5.42 10.90 10.55
C THR A 69 -5.77 12.38 10.54
N ILE A 70 -5.71 13.01 9.38
CA ILE A 70 -6.13 14.40 9.17
C ILE A 70 -7.65 14.47 9.25
N ALA A 71 -8.19 15.39 10.06
CA ALA A 71 -9.62 15.59 10.17
C ALA A 71 -10.26 15.99 8.82
N LYS A 72 -11.48 15.52 8.53
CA LYS A 72 -12.20 15.72 7.27
C LYS A 72 -12.24 17.19 6.84
N ALA A 73 -12.55 18.10 7.77
CA ALA A 73 -12.64 19.53 7.49
C ALA A 73 -11.28 20.19 7.15
N GLU A 74 -10.16 19.50 7.39
CA GLU A 74 -8.80 20.01 7.14
C GLU A 74 -8.14 19.40 5.89
N LEU A 75 -8.74 18.37 5.28
CA LEU A 75 -8.15 17.66 4.13
C LEU A 75 -7.89 18.56 2.92
N TRP A 76 -8.72 19.59 2.70
CA TRP A 76 -8.52 20.53 1.60
C TRP A 76 -7.17 21.25 1.66
N LYS A 77 -6.59 21.44 2.88
CA LYS A 77 -5.27 22.06 3.07
C LYS A 77 -4.15 21.19 2.51
N VAL A 78 -4.31 19.87 2.58
CA VAL A 78 -3.32 18.92 2.02
C VAL A 78 -3.15 19.13 0.52
N GLY A 79 -4.26 19.44 -0.19
CA GLY A 79 -4.23 19.77 -1.61
C GLY A 79 -3.59 21.11 -1.97
N GLN A 80 -3.33 21.99 -0.99
CA GLN A 80 -2.69 23.29 -1.18
C GLN A 80 -1.18 23.28 -0.90
N VAL A 81 -0.68 22.19 -0.32
CA VAL A 81 0.74 22.07 0.08
C VAL A 81 1.60 21.80 -1.15
N LYS A 82 2.69 22.52 -1.28
CA LYS A 82 3.70 22.36 -2.33
C LYS A 82 5.05 21.94 -1.74
N PRO A 83 5.96 21.42 -2.55
CA PRO A 83 7.34 21.14 -2.13
C PRO A 83 8.01 22.34 -1.45
N GLY A 84 8.69 22.08 -0.34
CA GLY A 84 9.32 23.12 0.49
C GLY A 84 8.43 23.70 1.58
N ASP A 85 7.11 23.54 1.53
CA ASP A 85 6.23 23.97 2.61
C ASP A 85 6.42 23.12 3.87
N THR A 86 6.24 23.75 5.04
CA THR A 86 6.30 23.10 6.34
C THR A 86 4.89 22.84 6.87
N ILE A 87 4.64 21.59 7.33
CA ILE A 87 3.38 21.19 7.96
C ILE A 87 3.61 21.02 9.47
N ARG A 88 2.72 21.60 10.28
CA ARG A 88 2.65 21.37 11.70
C ARG A 88 1.31 20.72 12.03
N PHE A 89 1.33 19.55 12.64
CA PHE A 89 0.14 18.87 13.11
C PHE A 89 -0.27 19.37 14.48
N HIS A 90 -1.60 19.55 14.66
CA HIS A 90 -2.21 19.90 15.93
C HIS A 90 -3.27 18.84 16.27
N PRO A 91 -3.17 18.14 17.41
CA PRO A 91 -4.19 17.18 17.81
C PRO A 91 -5.50 17.93 18.12
N ILE A 92 -6.62 17.32 17.69
CA ILE A 92 -7.97 17.80 17.99
C ILE A 92 -8.84 16.63 18.43
N THR A 93 -9.94 16.89 19.14
CA THR A 93 -10.91 15.87 19.52
C THR A 93 -11.86 15.53 18.35
N ALA A 94 -12.59 14.41 18.46
CA ALA A 94 -13.62 14.06 17.48
C ALA A 94 -14.75 15.08 17.45
N ASP A 95 -15.12 15.66 18.61
CA ASP A 95 -16.14 16.71 18.71
C ASP A 95 -15.69 18.01 18.04
N ASP A 96 -14.42 18.40 18.22
CA ASP A 96 -13.82 19.54 17.51
C ASP A 96 -13.84 19.33 16.00
N ALA A 97 -13.48 18.14 15.53
CA ALA A 97 -13.49 17.80 14.12
C ALA A 97 -14.91 17.88 13.53
N LEU A 98 -15.91 17.34 14.24
CA LEU A 98 -17.32 17.43 13.85
C LEU A 98 -17.82 18.86 13.81
N ALA A 99 -17.47 19.70 14.82
CA ALA A 99 -17.86 21.10 14.84
C ALA A 99 -17.27 21.89 13.66
N ARG A 100 -15.99 21.62 13.30
CA ARG A 100 -15.33 22.22 12.14
C ARG A 100 -15.98 21.79 10.82
N GLU A 101 -16.35 20.51 10.69
CA GLU A 101 -17.06 20.02 9.52
C GLU A 101 -18.41 20.68 9.35
N LYS A 102 -19.20 20.80 10.43
CA LYS A 102 -20.50 21.51 10.42
C LYS A 102 -20.36 22.97 10.00
N ALA A 103 -19.36 23.68 10.54
CA ALA A 103 -19.08 25.07 10.17
C ALA A 103 -18.66 25.19 8.70
N GLN A 104 -17.86 24.26 8.19
CA GLN A 104 -17.49 24.23 6.78
C GLN A 104 -18.69 23.98 5.87
N MET A 105 -19.56 23.04 6.23
CA MET A 105 -20.79 22.76 5.47
C MET A 105 -21.74 23.98 5.48
N HIS A 106 -21.91 24.61 6.64
CA HIS A 106 -22.70 25.85 6.73
C HIS A 106 -22.15 26.96 5.82
N LEU A 107 -20.81 27.13 5.79
CA LEU A 107 -20.17 28.08 4.88
C LEU A 107 -20.48 27.76 3.40
N ILE A 108 -20.39 26.49 3.01
CA ILE A 108 -20.66 26.06 1.63
C ILE A 108 -22.13 26.31 1.24
N GLU A 109 -23.06 26.00 2.15
CA GLU A 109 -24.50 26.11 1.89
C GLU A 109 -24.98 27.55 1.89
N THR A 110 -24.44 28.39 2.78
CA THR A 110 -24.97 29.76 3.01
C THR A 110 -24.05 30.85 2.48
N LEU A 111 -22.80 30.54 2.13
CA LEU A 111 -21.72 31.47 1.82
C LEU A 111 -21.45 32.48 2.96
N ARG A 112 -21.86 32.16 4.18
CA ARG A 112 -21.64 32.96 5.38
C ARG A 112 -20.68 32.22 6.31
N PRO A 113 -19.51 32.80 6.66
CA PRO A 113 -18.59 32.16 7.59
C PRO A 113 -19.23 32.08 8.99
N GLU A 114 -19.25 30.88 9.53
CA GLU A 114 -19.48 30.64 10.95
C GLU A 114 -18.16 30.23 11.55
N HIS A 115 -17.69 30.95 12.56
CA HIS A 115 -16.46 30.58 13.23
C HIS A 115 -16.72 29.32 14.05
N PRO A 116 -16.00 28.22 13.80
CA PRO A 116 -16.10 27.06 14.68
C PRO A 116 -15.67 27.48 16.10
N PRO A 117 -16.24 26.88 17.15
CA PRO A 117 -15.84 27.15 18.52
C PRO A 117 -14.32 27.07 18.64
N THR A 118 -13.73 27.99 19.40
CA THR A 118 -12.29 27.93 19.68
C THR A 118 -12.08 26.88 20.77
N PHE A 119 -11.61 25.71 20.40
CA PHE A 119 -11.26 24.67 21.34
C PHE A 119 -9.81 24.82 21.79
N ALA A 120 -9.55 24.57 23.06
CA ALA A 120 -8.18 24.46 23.56
C ALA A 120 -7.50 23.29 22.85
N VAL A 121 -6.33 23.53 22.26
CA VAL A 121 -5.52 22.43 21.70
C VAL A 121 -5.05 21.58 22.87
N PRO A 122 -5.43 20.27 22.95
CA PRO A 122 -4.96 19.42 24.05
C PRO A 122 -3.43 19.41 24.08
N SER A 123 -2.83 19.45 25.23
CA SER A 123 -1.38 19.29 25.32
C SER A 123 -1.00 17.87 24.85
N LEU A 124 0.20 17.73 24.26
CA LEU A 124 0.72 16.40 23.90
C LEU A 124 0.78 15.45 25.12
N ALA A 125 0.93 16.00 26.33
CA ALA A 125 0.91 15.24 27.57
C ALA A 125 -0.50 14.69 27.88
N GLU A 126 -1.56 15.45 27.63
CA GLU A 126 -2.96 15.01 27.82
C GLU A 126 -3.35 13.96 26.78
N THR A 127 -2.85 14.06 25.54
CA THR A 127 -3.05 13.04 24.50
C THR A 127 -2.16 11.83 24.68
N ALA A 128 -0.98 11.96 25.29
CA ALA A 128 -0.04 10.87 25.52
C ALA A 128 -0.51 9.86 26.61
N HIS A 129 -1.45 10.21 27.46
CA HIS A 129 -2.01 9.30 28.47
C HIS A 129 -3.11 8.35 27.92
N GLY A 130 -3.21 8.18 26.62
CA GLY A 130 -3.66 6.96 25.95
C GLY A 130 -5.16 6.67 25.94
N SER A 131 -6.01 7.43 26.61
CA SER A 131 -7.44 7.11 26.66
C SER A 131 -8.24 7.57 25.42
N ALA A 132 -7.76 8.56 24.68
CA ALA A 132 -8.48 9.13 23.56
C ALA A 132 -8.38 8.29 22.26
N THR A 133 -7.39 7.43 22.11
CA THR A 133 -7.15 6.63 20.89
C THR A 133 -7.82 5.25 20.93
N ILE A 134 -8.05 4.68 22.11
CA ILE A 134 -8.80 3.45 22.33
C ILE A 134 -10.19 3.82 22.84
N LEU A 135 -11.21 3.58 22.01
CA LEU A 135 -12.61 3.91 22.33
C LEU A 135 -13.24 2.86 23.24
N ALA A 136 -12.88 1.61 23.07
CA ALA A 136 -13.26 0.47 23.91
C ALA A 136 -12.30 -0.70 23.70
N ALA A 137 -12.24 -1.60 24.68
CA ALA A 137 -11.56 -2.87 24.58
C ALA A 137 -12.37 -3.97 25.28
N LEU A 138 -12.46 -5.13 24.65
CA LEU A 138 -13.03 -6.35 25.21
C LEU A 138 -11.90 -7.36 25.35
N GLU A 139 -11.70 -7.90 26.56
CA GLU A 139 -10.68 -8.91 26.80
C GLU A 139 -11.06 -10.25 26.18
N ALA A 140 -10.06 -11.04 25.84
CA ALA A 140 -10.26 -12.38 25.29
C ALA A 140 -10.96 -13.28 26.30
N THR A 141 -11.81 -14.17 25.80
CA THR A 141 -12.44 -15.27 26.55
C THR A 141 -11.98 -16.61 25.99
N THR A 142 -12.51 -17.70 26.47
CA THR A 142 -12.25 -19.04 25.92
C THR A 142 -12.78 -19.24 24.49
N SER A 143 -13.76 -18.44 24.06
CA SER A 143 -14.43 -18.56 22.76
C SER A 143 -14.34 -17.31 21.87
N THR A 144 -13.87 -16.19 22.40
CA THR A 144 -13.77 -14.93 21.66
C THR A 144 -12.38 -14.31 21.78
N PRO A 145 -11.81 -13.78 20.68
CA PRO A 145 -10.54 -13.06 20.75
C PRO A 145 -10.72 -11.74 21.48
N LYS A 146 -9.60 -11.15 21.91
CA LYS A 146 -9.57 -9.74 22.34
C LYS A 146 -10.04 -8.84 21.19
N VAL A 147 -10.82 -7.81 21.52
CA VAL A 147 -11.28 -6.81 20.53
C VAL A 147 -10.89 -5.43 21.01
N VAL A 148 -10.31 -4.63 20.12
CA VAL A 148 -9.92 -3.24 20.42
C VAL A 148 -10.56 -2.32 19.40
N TYR A 149 -11.32 -1.34 19.87
CA TYR A 149 -11.92 -0.31 19.04
C TYR A 149 -11.07 0.95 19.12
N ARG A 150 -10.57 1.42 17.96
CA ARG A 150 -9.67 2.55 17.87
C ARG A 150 -10.27 3.72 17.11
N GLN A 151 -9.90 4.91 17.55
CA GLN A 151 -10.10 6.13 16.78
C GLN A 151 -9.24 6.08 15.50
N ALA A 152 -9.86 6.23 14.33
CA ALA A 152 -9.17 6.32 13.04
C ALA A 152 -9.56 7.62 12.30
N GLY A 153 -9.33 8.77 12.94
CA GLY A 153 -9.82 10.07 12.50
C GLY A 153 -11.25 10.34 12.97
N ASP A 154 -11.94 11.29 12.35
CA ASP A 154 -13.28 11.75 12.71
C ASP A 154 -14.41 11.06 11.91
N LYS A 155 -14.04 10.27 10.90
CA LYS A 155 -14.97 9.57 10.00
C LYS A 155 -14.85 8.05 10.03
N TYR A 156 -13.95 7.50 10.84
CA TYR A 156 -13.68 6.07 10.86
C TYR A 156 -13.48 5.54 12.27
N VAL A 157 -13.92 4.33 12.50
CA VAL A 157 -13.58 3.50 13.67
C VAL A 157 -12.89 2.24 13.15
N LEU A 158 -11.70 1.94 13.66
CA LEU A 158 -10.97 0.71 13.39
C LEU A 158 -11.21 -0.30 14.51
N ILE A 159 -11.66 -1.49 14.17
CA ILE A 159 -11.91 -2.59 15.09
C ILE A 159 -10.87 -3.67 14.82
N GLU A 160 -10.04 -3.99 15.82
CA GLU A 160 -8.99 -5.00 15.69
C GLU A 160 -9.28 -6.21 16.57
N TYR A 161 -9.08 -7.41 16.01
CA TYR A 161 -9.26 -8.69 16.68
C TYR A 161 -7.93 -9.36 16.97
N GLY A 162 -7.77 -9.88 18.19
CA GLY A 162 -6.61 -10.65 18.62
C GLY A 162 -5.28 -9.94 18.52
N ASP A 163 -4.21 -10.72 18.52
CA ASP A 163 -2.84 -10.25 18.34
C ASP A 163 -2.52 -9.95 16.86
N ASN A 164 -1.40 -9.27 16.61
CA ASN A 164 -0.94 -8.97 15.24
C ASN A 164 -0.32 -10.20 14.58
N VAL A 165 -1.16 -11.19 14.28
CA VAL A 165 -0.80 -12.47 13.65
C VAL A 165 -1.74 -12.79 12.49
N LEU A 166 -1.27 -13.59 11.55
CA LEU A 166 -2.08 -14.09 10.45
C LEU A 166 -2.89 -15.31 10.88
N ASP A 167 -4.14 -15.09 11.29
CA ASP A 167 -5.08 -16.13 11.69
C ASP A 167 -6.40 -15.95 10.94
N LEU A 168 -6.83 -16.99 10.20
CA LEU A 168 -8.09 -16.96 9.44
C LEU A 168 -9.33 -16.91 10.33
N ALA A 169 -9.25 -17.39 11.58
CA ALA A 169 -10.34 -17.24 12.54
C ALA A 169 -10.66 -15.76 12.81
N LEU A 170 -9.63 -14.92 12.94
CA LEU A 170 -9.81 -13.47 13.13
C LEU A 170 -10.47 -12.83 11.91
N ARG A 171 -10.06 -13.22 10.69
CA ARG A 171 -10.70 -12.72 9.47
C ARG A 171 -12.17 -13.15 9.34
N LEU A 172 -12.49 -14.35 9.74
CA LEU A 172 -13.88 -14.84 9.78
C LEU A 172 -14.70 -14.10 10.83
N ARG A 173 -14.11 -13.75 11.98
CA ARG A 173 -14.77 -12.88 12.98
C ARG A 173 -15.10 -11.51 12.41
N VAL A 174 -14.16 -10.89 11.69
CA VAL A 174 -14.38 -9.65 10.92
C VAL A 174 -15.56 -9.79 9.97
N HIS A 175 -15.65 -10.93 9.26
CA HIS A 175 -16.74 -11.19 8.33
C HIS A 175 -18.10 -11.28 9.01
N LEU A 176 -18.18 -11.91 10.19
CA LEU A 176 -19.42 -11.98 10.95
C LEU A 176 -19.89 -10.58 11.38
N LEU A 177 -19.00 -9.74 11.90
CA LEU A 177 -19.35 -8.36 12.27
C LEU A 177 -19.77 -7.54 11.05
N MET A 178 -19.06 -7.66 9.93
CA MET A 178 -19.39 -6.97 8.68
C MET A 178 -20.79 -7.35 8.19
N ASN A 179 -21.14 -8.65 8.21
CA ASN A 179 -22.47 -9.13 7.83
C ASN A 179 -23.55 -8.62 8.78
N ALA A 180 -23.30 -8.60 10.09
CA ALA A 180 -24.22 -8.07 11.09
C ALA A 180 -24.50 -6.57 10.88
N LEU A 181 -23.45 -5.77 10.62
CA LEU A 181 -23.58 -4.35 10.30
C LEU A 181 -24.34 -4.12 8.99
N THR A 182 -24.05 -4.91 7.96
CA THR A 182 -24.74 -4.84 6.67
C THR A 182 -26.23 -5.15 6.83
N ALA A 183 -26.57 -6.17 7.62
CA ALA A 183 -27.96 -6.54 7.89
C ALA A 183 -28.70 -5.50 8.74
N GLN A 184 -28.00 -4.79 9.61
CA GLN A 184 -28.57 -3.70 10.43
C GLN A 184 -28.93 -2.49 9.59
N ALA A 185 -28.21 -2.22 8.50
CA ALA A 185 -28.38 -1.09 7.58
C ALA A 185 -28.51 0.26 8.32
N GLU A 186 -27.64 0.50 9.32
CA GLU A 186 -27.68 1.71 10.16
C GLU A 186 -27.46 2.96 9.34
N PRO A 187 -28.39 3.95 9.38
CA PRO A 187 -28.19 5.22 8.74
C PRO A 187 -26.94 5.93 9.27
N GLY A 188 -26.09 6.39 8.37
CA GLY A 188 -24.82 7.03 8.70
C GLY A 188 -23.62 6.11 8.70
N VAL A 189 -23.77 4.79 8.62
CA VAL A 189 -22.69 3.87 8.23
C VAL A 189 -22.56 3.88 6.71
N GLU A 190 -21.42 4.37 6.20
CA GLU A 190 -21.21 4.60 4.76
C GLU A 190 -20.47 3.44 4.08
N GLU A 191 -19.46 2.85 4.76
CA GLU A 191 -18.60 1.84 4.16
C GLU A 191 -18.02 0.89 5.23
N LEU A 192 -17.86 -0.37 4.85
CA LEU A 192 -17.25 -1.42 5.66
C LEU A 192 -16.06 -1.99 4.89
N SER A 193 -14.87 -1.76 5.38
CA SER A 193 -13.62 -2.23 4.75
C SER A 193 -12.96 -3.28 5.64
N PRO A 194 -12.86 -4.55 5.21
CA PRO A 194 -12.21 -5.58 6.00
C PRO A 194 -10.71 -5.70 5.69
N GLY A 195 -9.89 -5.79 6.72
CA GLY A 195 -8.49 -6.20 6.67
C GLY A 195 -8.31 -7.66 7.05
N VAL A 196 -7.08 -8.03 7.40
CA VAL A 196 -6.73 -9.42 7.77
C VAL A 196 -7.33 -9.82 9.12
N ARG A 197 -7.29 -8.91 10.09
CA ARG A 197 -7.80 -9.09 11.44
C ARG A 197 -8.55 -7.86 11.97
N SER A 198 -8.95 -6.98 11.08
CA SER A 198 -9.59 -5.72 11.42
C SER A 198 -10.78 -5.41 10.51
N LEU A 199 -11.65 -4.54 10.99
CA LEU A 199 -12.72 -3.94 10.22
C LEU A 199 -12.68 -2.44 10.43
N GLN A 200 -12.59 -1.67 9.35
CA GLN A 200 -12.79 -0.24 9.40
C GLN A 200 -14.25 0.09 9.03
N VAL A 201 -14.90 0.84 9.89
CA VAL A 201 -16.25 1.36 9.69
C VAL A 201 -16.14 2.84 9.38
N ARG A 202 -16.47 3.23 8.13
CA ARG A 202 -16.63 4.63 7.76
C ARG A 202 -18.05 5.07 8.06
N TYR A 203 -18.19 6.24 8.68
CA TYR A 203 -19.49 6.76 9.07
C TYR A 203 -19.61 8.27 8.91
N ASP A 204 -20.82 8.77 8.70
CA ASP A 204 -21.10 10.20 8.76
C ASP A 204 -21.40 10.63 10.21
N SER A 205 -20.42 11.25 10.84
CA SER A 205 -20.54 11.74 12.23
C SER A 205 -21.63 12.81 12.42
N ARG A 206 -22.16 13.37 11.34
CA ARG A 206 -23.29 14.31 11.38
C ARG A 206 -24.64 13.59 11.52
N ILE A 207 -24.73 12.33 11.10
CA ILE A 207 -25.93 11.47 11.14
C ILE A 207 -25.89 10.60 12.39
N ILE A 208 -24.80 9.87 12.60
CA ILE A 208 -24.60 9.03 13.78
C ILE A 208 -23.38 9.52 14.57
N HIS A 209 -23.58 9.96 15.81
CA HIS A 209 -22.47 10.34 16.68
C HIS A 209 -21.61 9.11 17.03
N GLN A 210 -20.30 9.32 17.22
CA GLN A 210 -19.36 8.23 17.52
C GLN A 210 -19.80 7.35 18.69
N SER A 211 -20.37 7.93 19.74
CA SER A 211 -20.87 7.17 20.90
C SER A 211 -22.04 6.25 20.53
N GLY A 212 -22.92 6.68 19.63
CA GLY A 212 -24.02 5.87 19.09
C GLY A 212 -23.49 4.70 18.27
N LEU A 213 -22.53 4.96 17.36
CA LEU A 213 -21.86 3.94 16.60
C LEU A 213 -21.16 2.92 17.51
N MET A 214 -20.43 3.38 18.53
CA MET A 214 -19.78 2.49 19.49
C MET A 214 -20.76 1.60 20.25
N SER A 215 -21.92 2.14 20.66
CA SER A 215 -22.98 1.35 21.32
C SER A 215 -23.51 0.26 20.39
N LEU A 216 -23.74 0.58 19.11
CA LEU A 216 -24.15 -0.40 18.09
C LEU A 216 -23.09 -1.49 17.91
N LEU A 217 -21.83 -1.12 17.71
CA LEU A 217 -20.73 -2.07 17.49
C LEU A 217 -20.56 -3.05 18.66
N LEU A 218 -20.60 -2.55 19.90
CA LEU A 218 -20.50 -3.38 21.10
C LEU A 218 -21.71 -4.33 21.25
N ALA A 219 -22.92 -3.85 20.92
CA ALA A 219 -24.12 -4.67 20.96
C ALA A 219 -24.08 -5.81 19.92
N LEU A 220 -23.65 -5.50 18.70
CA LEU A 220 -23.50 -6.50 17.63
C LEU A 220 -22.41 -7.51 17.99
N GLU A 221 -21.24 -7.07 18.46
CA GLU A 221 -20.14 -7.96 18.85
C GLU A 221 -20.59 -8.99 19.89
N ALA A 222 -21.42 -8.59 20.85
CA ALA A 222 -21.95 -9.48 21.88
C ALA A 222 -22.89 -10.58 21.33
N THR A 223 -23.41 -10.42 20.11
CA THR A 223 -24.32 -11.39 19.47
C THR A 223 -23.66 -12.29 18.43
N LEU A 224 -22.38 -12.03 18.10
CA LEU A 224 -21.68 -12.79 17.06
C LEU A 224 -21.48 -14.25 17.49
N GLY A 225 -21.79 -15.17 16.57
CA GLY A 225 -21.62 -16.61 16.76
C GLY A 225 -20.15 -17.06 16.76
N ASP A 226 -19.97 -18.35 16.98
CA ASP A 226 -18.68 -19.02 16.86
C ASP A 226 -18.30 -19.20 15.38
N VAL A 227 -17.00 -19.03 15.07
CA VAL A 227 -16.45 -19.18 13.72
C VAL A 227 -16.02 -20.61 13.40
N SER A 228 -15.90 -21.51 14.40
CA SER A 228 -15.31 -22.85 14.26
C SER A 228 -15.99 -23.74 13.21
N THR A 229 -17.28 -23.55 12.99
CA THR A 229 -18.07 -24.31 12.00
C THR A 229 -18.52 -23.48 10.80
N LEU A 230 -17.95 -22.27 10.66
CA LEU A 230 -18.39 -21.34 9.64
C LEU A 230 -17.98 -21.82 8.23
N LYS A 231 -18.93 -21.72 7.30
CA LYS A 231 -18.72 -21.91 5.86
C LYS A 231 -19.06 -20.62 5.15
N VAL A 232 -18.17 -20.16 4.31
CA VAL A 232 -18.40 -18.95 3.52
C VAL A 232 -18.39 -19.27 2.03
N PRO A 233 -19.24 -18.60 1.22
CA PRO A 233 -19.19 -18.72 -0.23
C PRO A 233 -17.79 -18.41 -0.74
N SER A 234 -17.31 -19.18 -1.69
CA SER A 234 -15.96 -19.10 -2.24
C SER A 234 -15.99 -19.50 -3.71
N ARG A 235 -15.02 -19.03 -4.49
CA ARG A 235 -14.78 -19.49 -5.85
C ARG A 235 -13.33 -19.89 -6.01
N VAL A 236 -13.05 -20.94 -6.78
CA VAL A 236 -11.69 -21.21 -7.25
C VAL A 236 -11.52 -20.53 -8.59
N VAL A 237 -10.59 -19.55 -8.66
CA VAL A 237 -10.30 -18.75 -9.84
C VAL A 237 -8.92 -19.14 -10.38
N TRP A 238 -8.88 -19.79 -11.53
CA TRP A 238 -7.64 -20.22 -12.18
C TRP A 238 -7.11 -19.14 -13.09
N MET A 239 -5.90 -18.65 -12.84
CA MET A 239 -5.28 -17.53 -13.57
C MET A 239 -3.96 -17.96 -14.21
N PRO A 240 -3.73 -17.68 -15.52
CA PRO A 240 -2.41 -17.86 -16.12
C PRO A 240 -1.40 -16.90 -15.51
N MET A 241 -0.16 -17.34 -15.29
CA MET A 241 0.91 -16.47 -14.83
C MET A 241 2.20 -16.75 -15.59
N ALA A 242 2.79 -15.73 -16.18
CA ALA A 242 4.17 -15.75 -16.65
C ALA A 242 5.09 -15.39 -15.48
N PHE A 243 5.92 -16.35 -15.07
CA PHE A 243 6.88 -16.18 -13.98
C PHE A 243 8.05 -15.32 -14.45
N GLU A 244 8.38 -14.25 -13.71
CA GLU A 244 9.48 -13.33 -14.04
C GLU A 244 9.45 -12.79 -15.47
N ASP A 245 8.28 -12.34 -15.94
CA ASP A 245 8.14 -11.71 -17.25
C ASP A 245 8.97 -10.42 -17.38
N SER A 246 9.16 -9.96 -18.62
CA SER A 246 10.00 -8.79 -18.91
C SER A 246 9.55 -7.51 -18.24
N ALA A 247 8.22 -7.30 -18.07
CA ALA A 247 7.69 -6.12 -17.38
C ALA A 247 8.00 -6.15 -15.87
N THR A 248 7.93 -7.34 -15.25
CA THR A 248 8.32 -7.58 -13.86
C THR A 248 9.80 -7.27 -13.64
N LEU A 249 10.68 -7.87 -14.44
CA LEU A 249 12.13 -7.66 -14.33
C LEU A 249 12.51 -6.21 -14.65
N GLY A 250 11.88 -5.59 -15.66
CA GLY A 250 12.09 -4.19 -16.01
C GLY A 250 11.72 -3.21 -14.89
N ALA A 251 10.67 -3.50 -14.13
CA ALA A 251 10.29 -2.67 -12.98
C ALA A 251 11.34 -2.73 -11.84
N VAL A 252 11.97 -3.90 -11.62
CA VAL A 252 13.05 -4.07 -10.64
C VAL A 252 14.32 -3.34 -11.08
N SER A 253 14.74 -3.49 -12.35
CA SER A 253 15.90 -2.79 -12.90
C SER A 253 15.73 -1.28 -12.84
N ARG A 254 14.55 -0.78 -13.24
CA ARG A 254 14.24 0.66 -13.17
C ARG A 254 14.34 1.20 -11.74
N TYR A 255 13.83 0.46 -10.75
CA TYR A 255 13.97 0.84 -9.36
C TYR A 255 15.44 0.93 -8.94
N GLN A 256 16.25 -0.08 -9.30
CA GLN A 256 17.67 -0.11 -8.97
C GLN A 256 18.43 1.08 -9.58
N GLU A 257 18.08 1.47 -10.80
CA GLU A 257 18.71 2.57 -11.53
C GLU A 257 18.30 3.95 -11.02
N THR A 258 17.03 4.13 -10.58
CA THR A 258 16.45 5.46 -10.38
C THR A 258 16.05 5.79 -8.94
N VAL A 259 15.91 4.77 -8.06
CA VAL A 259 15.43 4.98 -6.69
C VAL A 259 16.46 4.56 -5.66
N ARG A 260 16.96 3.32 -5.75
CA ARG A 260 17.92 2.78 -4.78
C ARG A 260 18.80 1.73 -5.43
N ALA A 261 20.10 2.01 -5.54
CA ALA A 261 21.07 1.15 -6.23
C ALA A 261 21.36 -0.18 -5.51
N SER A 262 21.22 -0.23 -4.18
CA SER A 262 21.46 -1.41 -3.35
C SER A 262 20.36 -1.59 -2.30
N ALA A 263 19.81 -2.79 -2.21
CA ALA A 263 18.84 -3.19 -1.20
C ALA A 263 18.83 -4.74 -1.08
N PRO A 264 18.39 -5.32 0.05
CA PRO A 264 18.37 -6.78 0.25
C PRO A 264 17.62 -7.55 -0.85
N TRP A 265 16.61 -6.94 -1.46
CA TRP A 265 15.77 -7.52 -2.52
C TRP A 265 16.29 -7.30 -3.95
N LEU A 266 17.46 -6.68 -4.10
CA LEU A 266 18.09 -6.43 -5.41
C LEU A 266 19.28 -7.40 -5.62
N PRO A 267 19.62 -7.71 -6.89
CA PRO A 267 19.00 -7.24 -8.14
C PRO A 267 17.77 -8.03 -8.56
N ASN A 268 17.37 -9.08 -7.82
CA ASN A 268 16.27 -9.96 -8.20
C ASN A 268 15.40 -10.32 -7.00
N ASN A 269 14.09 -10.11 -7.14
CA ASN A 269 13.14 -10.33 -6.06
C ASN A 269 12.93 -11.82 -5.73
N VAL A 270 13.01 -12.71 -6.72
CA VAL A 270 12.85 -14.16 -6.51
C VAL A 270 14.05 -14.71 -5.72
N ASP A 271 15.27 -14.24 -6.00
CA ASP A 271 16.46 -14.61 -5.21
C ASP A 271 16.34 -14.17 -3.74
N PHE A 272 15.80 -12.98 -3.52
CA PHE A 272 15.51 -12.50 -2.17
C PHE A 272 14.45 -13.37 -1.47
N ILE A 273 13.33 -13.68 -2.16
CA ILE A 273 12.28 -14.56 -1.62
C ILE A 273 12.87 -15.95 -1.29
N GLN A 274 13.72 -16.49 -2.16
CA GLN A 274 14.41 -17.74 -1.90
C GLN A 274 15.21 -17.71 -0.57
N ARG A 275 16.06 -16.68 -0.41
CA ARG A 275 16.94 -16.55 0.76
C ARG A 275 16.16 -16.36 2.06
N ILE A 276 15.23 -15.40 2.10
CA ILE A 276 14.48 -15.05 3.31
C ILE A 276 13.55 -16.19 3.81
N ASN A 277 13.23 -17.16 2.93
CA ASN A 277 12.43 -18.34 3.28
C ASN A 277 13.29 -19.61 3.50
N GLY A 278 14.60 -19.55 3.31
CA GLY A 278 15.49 -20.70 3.42
C GLY A 278 15.20 -21.78 2.38
N LEU A 279 14.75 -21.39 1.17
CA LEU A 279 14.48 -22.32 0.08
C LEU A 279 15.74 -22.68 -0.66
N SER A 280 15.80 -23.90 -1.22
CA SER A 280 17.00 -24.46 -1.84
C SER A 280 17.29 -23.89 -3.22
N SER A 281 16.26 -23.44 -3.95
CA SER A 281 16.37 -22.97 -5.34
C SER A 281 15.24 -22.02 -5.73
N ARG A 282 15.44 -21.31 -6.85
CA ARG A 282 14.37 -20.51 -7.51
C ARG A 282 13.22 -21.39 -7.99
N ASP A 283 13.50 -22.62 -8.39
CA ASP A 283 12.45 -23.56 -8.77
C ASP A 283 11.56 -23.91 -7.59
N GLU A 284 12.09 -24.07 -6.37
CA GLU A 284 11.28 -24.26 -5.17
C GLU A 284 10.38 -23.04 -4.88
N VAL A 285 10.87 -21.81 -5.15
CA VAL A 285 10.01 -20.60 -5.07
C VAL A 285 8.86 -20.68 -6.08
N ARG A 286 9.21 -20.94 -7.36
CA ARG A 286 8.22 -21.06 -8.43
C ARG A 286 7.17 -22.14 -8.13
N ASP A 287 7.62 -23.33 -7.75
CA ASP A 287 6.73 -24.46 -7.50
C ASP A 287 5.83 -24.19 -6.29
N THR A 288 6.34 -23.53 -5.24
CA THR A 288 5.53 -23.08 -4.10
C THR A 288 4.44 -22.11 -4.52
N LEU A 289 4.76 -21.13 -5.38
CA LEU A 289 3.79 -20.16 -5.91
C LEU A 289 2.67 -20.82 -6.72
N PHE A 290 3.01 -21.75 -7.60
CA PHE A 290 2.03 -22.42 -8.47
C PHE A 290 1.22 -23.51 -7.76
N ASN A 291 1.73 -24.12 -6.71
CA ASN A 291 0.99 -25.09 -5.90
C ASN A 291 0.07 -24.44 -4.86
N ALA A 292 0.24 -23.14 -4.60
CA ALA A 292 -0.56 -22.43 -3.62
C ALA A 292 -2.00 -22.19 -4.09
N SER A 293 -2.94 -22.22 -3.14
CA SER A 293 -4.29 -21.70 -3.28
C SER A 293 -4.40 -20.46 -2.39
N TYR A 294 -4.54 -19.28 -3.00
CA TYR A 294 -4.51 -17.99 -2.30
C TYR A 294 -5.92 -17.54 -1.95
N LEU A 295 -6.26 -17.54 -0.65
CA LEU A 295 -7.57 -17.07 -0.15
C LEU A 295 -7.55 -15.54 -0.07
N VAL A 296 -8.49 -14.89 -0.74
CA VAL A 296 -8.66 -13.42 -0.75
C VAL A 296 -9.28 -12.98 0.58
N LEU A 297 -8.52 -12.30 1.42
CA LEU A 297 -8.96 -11.82 2.73
C LEU A 297 -9.51 -10.39 2.67
N GLY A 298 -8.97 -9.56 1.77
CA GLY A 298 -9.35 -8.17 1.56
C GLY A 298 -9.11 -7.75 0.12
N LEU A 299 -9.67 -6.62 -0.26
CA LEU A 299 -9.41 -5.97 -1.54
C LEU A 299 -8.79 -4.61 -1.23
N GLY A 300 -7.50 -4.51 -1.43
CA GLY A 300 -6.75 -3.26 -1.40
C GLY A 300 -7.04 -2.48 -2.67
N ASP A 301 -7.05 -1.13 -2.58
CA ASP A 301 -7.53 -0.31 -3.68
C ASP A 301 -8.91 -0.80 -4.14
N VAL A 302 -9.90 -0.63 -3.29
CA VAL A 302 -11.26 -1.20 -3.43
C VAL A 302 -11.82 -1.06 -4.85
N TYR A 303 -11.53 0.05 -5.52
CA TYR A 303 -11.97 0.34 -6.89
C TYR A 303 -11.32 -0.53 -7.96
N LEU A 304 -10.14 -1.08 -7.67
CA LEU A 304 -9.35 -1.89 -8.61
C LEU A 304 -9.42 -3.38 -8.28
N GLY A 305 -9.96 -3.73 -7.11
CA GLY A 305 -10.09 -5.10 -6.66
C GLY A 305 -8.75 -5.83 -6.46
N ALA A 306 -7.68 -5.10 -6.14
CA ALA A 306 -6.37 -5.69 -5.86
C ALA A 306 -6.46 -6.59 -4.62
N PRO A 307 -6.17 -7.91 -4.71
CA PRO A 307 -6.36 -8.81 -3.59
C PRO A 307 -5.26 -8.66 -2.54
N CYS A 308 -5.66 -8.68 -1.27
CA CYS A 308 -4.82 -9.08 -0.16
C CYS A 308 -5.13 -10.56 0.11
N ALA A 309 -4.30 -11.46 -0.41
CA ALA A 309 -4.58 -12.89 -0.36
C ALA A 309 -3.43 -13.69 0.24
N VAL A 310 -3.74 -14.78 0.93
CA VAL A 310 -2.75 -15.64 1.56
C VAL A 310 -2.94 -17.09 1.15
N PRO A 311 -1.86 -17.90 1.04
CA PRO A 311 -2.00 -19.33 0.89
C PRO A 311 -2.79 -19.97 2.03
N ILE A 312 -3.77 -20.80 1.68
CA ILE A 312 -4.56 -21.57 2.65
C ILE A 312 -3.65 -22.52 3.42
N ASP A 313 -2.73 -23.19 2.71
CA ASP A 313 -1.70 -24.03 3.31
C ASP A 313 -0.54 -23.15 3.81
N PRO A 314 -0.23 -23.16 5.12
CA PRO A 314 0.87 -22.39 5.68
C PRO A 314 2.26 -22.73 5.10
N ARG A 315 2.46 -23.94 4.55
CA ARG A 315 3.71 -24.35 3.92
C ARG A 315 4.01 -23.63 2.60
N HIS A 316 2.98 -23.00 2.01
CA HIS A 316 3.10 -22.18 0.80
C HIS A 316 3.19 -20.68 1.10
N ARG A 317 3.16 -20.24 2.36
CA ARG A 317 3.23 -18.83 2.76
C ARG A 317 4.67 -18.32 2.69
N LEU A 318 5.04 -17.85 1.52
CA LEU A 318 6.34 -17.21 1.31
C LEU A 318 6.36 -15.84 2.00
N LEU A 319 7.35 -15.65 2.88
CA LEU A 319 7.62 -14.39 3.54
C LEU A 319 8.46 -13.50 2.63
N SER A 320 8.19 -12.21 2.62
CA SER A 320 9.07 -11.22 2.01
C SER A 320 9.02 -9.89 2.75
N SER A 321 9.86 -8.94 2.37
CA SER A 321 9.80 -7.56 2.84
C SER A 321 9.19 -6.66 1.77
N LYS A 322 8.70 -5.49 2.19
CA LYS A 322 8.22 -4.46 1.27
C LYS A 322 9.36 -3.53 0.88
N TYR A 323 9.33 -3.01 -0.34
CA TYR A 323 10.30 -2.02 -0.80
C TYR A 323 10.25 -0.76 0.07
N SER A 324 11.40 -0.24 0.43
CA SER A 324 11.58 1.02 1.15
C SER A 324 12.72 1.84 0.49
N PRO A 325 12.38 2.98 -0.16
CA PRO A 325 11.04 3.44 -0.53
C PRO A 325 10.34 2.55 -1.56
N ALA A 326 9.03 2.70 -1.73
CA ALA A 326 8.26 1.95 -2.73
C ALA A 326 8.74 2.27 -4.16
N ARG A 327 8.55 1.32 -5.10
CA ARG A 327 8.79 1.57 -6.52
C ARG A 327 7.85 2.64 -7.04
N THR A 328 8.32 3.43 -7.99
CA THR A 328 7.52 4.44 -8.70
C THR A 328 6.60 3.84 -9.74
N PHE A 329 6.96 2.65 -10.28
CA PHE A 329 6.22 1.97 -11.33
C PHE A 329 6.15 0.45 -11.08
N THR A 330 4.97 -0.12 -11.33
CA THR A 330 4.68 -1.55 -11.42
C THR A 330 3.59 -1.71 -12.47
N ALA A 331 3.80 -2.59 -13.45
CA ALA A 331 2.85 -2.80 -14.54
C ALA A 331 1.55 -3.47 -14.05
N GLU A 332 0.42 -3.13 -14.68
CA GLU A 332 -0.88 -3.79 -14.47
C GLU A 332 -0.78 -5.30 -14.62
N GLY A 333 -1.43 -6.03 -13.74
CA GLY A 333 -1.43 -7.50 -13.71
C GLY A 333 -0.19 -8.12 -13.08
N THR A 334 0.79 -7.33 -12.64
CA THR A 334 1.96 -7.87 -11.93
C THR A 334 1.54 -8.52 -10.61
N VAL A 335 2.08 -9.70 -10.35
CA VAL A 335 1.88 -10.46 -9.11
C VAL A 335 3.06 -10.18 -8.17
N GLY A 336 2.76 -9.83 -6.94
CA GLY A 336 3.77 -9.53 -5.93
C GLY A 336 3.48 -10.20 -4.58
N ILE A 337 4.56 -10.40 -3.81
CA ILE A 337 4.51 -10.92 -2.43
C ILE A 337 5.04 -9.84 -1.50
N GLY A 338 4.27 -9.48 -0.48
CA GLY A 338 4.65 -8.50 0.54
C GLY A 338 4.22 -8.93 1.94
N GLY A 339 5.16 -9.10 2.87
CA GLY A 339 4.91 -9.90 4.05
C GLY A 339 4.60 -11.33 3.61
N MET A 340 3.46 -11.88 4.02
CA MET A 340 2.95 -13.19 3.56
C MET A 340 1.82 -13.07 2.53
N TYR A 341 1.57 -11.87 2.01
CA TYR A 341 0.41 -11.59 1.17
C TYR A 341 0.77 -11.58 -0.31
N MET A 342 -0.08 -12.20 -1.11
CA MET A 342 -0.09 -12.08 -2.56
C MET A 342 -1.02 -10.92 -2.96
N CYS A 343 -0.54 -10.07 -3.86
CA CYS A 343 -1.31 -9.01 -4.51
C CYS A 343 -1.20 -9.13 -6.03
N ILE A 344 -2.22 -8.70 -6.74
CA ILE A 344 -2.21 -8.49 -8.18
C ILE A 344 -2.50 -7.00 -8.42
N TYR A 345 -1.61 -6.31 -9.13
CA TYR A 345 -1.77 -4.89 -9.40
C TYR A 345 -2.88 -4.65 -10.43
N GLY A 346 -3.94 -3.93 -10.06
CA GLY A 346 -5.10 -3.69 -10.91
C GLY A 346 -4.85 -2.69 -12.05
N MET A 347 -3.82 -1.84 -11.90
CA MET A 347 -3.38 -0.87 -12.90
C MET A 347 -1.90 -0.58 -12.75
N ASP A 348 -1.31 0.12 -13.72
CA ASP A 348 0.04 0.67 -13.58
C ASP A 348 0.09 1.61 -12.37
N SER A 349 0.93 1.30 -11.38
CA SER A 349 0.96 2.00 -10.11
C SER A 349 2.30 1.90 -9.39
N PRO A 350 2.62 2.80 -8.45
CA PRO A 350 3.65 2.55 -7.45
C PRO A 350 3.37 1.27 -6.68
N GLY A 351 4.40 0.62 -6.14
CA GLY A 351 4.20 -0.58 -5.35
C GLY A 351 5.38 -0.97 -4.48
N GLY A 352 5.07 -1.63 -3.36
CA GLY A 352 6.07 -2.04 -2.37
C GLY A 352 6.32 -3.55 -2.29
N TYR A 353 5.55 -4.40 -2.98
CA TYR A 353 5.69 -5.85 -2.90
C TYR A 353 6.84 -6.37 -3.77
N GLN A 354 7.42 -7.50 -3.40
CA GLN A 354 8.41 -8.20 -4.22
C GLN A 354 7.72 -8.87 -5.40
N LEU A 355 8.22 -8.64 -6.61
CA LEU A 355 7.54 -9.04 -7.84
C LEU A 355 7.98 -10.46 -8.26
N VAL A 356 7.01 -11.28 -8.68
CA VAL A 356 7.26 -12.69 -9.04
C VAL A 356 6.80 -13.06 -10.44
N GLY A 357 5.97 -12.24 -11.08
CA GLY A 357 5.46 -12.49 -12.42
C GLY A 357 4.26 -11.62 -12.77
N ARG A 358 3.56 -11.97 -13.83
CA ARG A 358 2.43 -11.21 -14.34
C ARG A 358 1.29 -12.12 -14.74
N THR A 359 0.05 -11.65 -14.55
CA THR A 359 -1.20 -12.37 -14.87
C THR A 359 -2.18 -11.50 -15.66
N LEU A 360 -3.43 -11.94 -15.75
CA LEU A 360 -4.51 -11.21 -16.43
C LEU A 360 -4.96 -9.98 -15.65
N PRO A 361 -5.61 -9.00 -16.32
CA PRO A 361 -6.26 -7.88 -15.66
C PRO A 361 -7.33 -8.36 -14.70
N ILE A 362 -7.33 -7.81 -13.49
CA ILE A 362 -8.36 -8.07 -12.46
C ILE A 362 -9.39 -6.94 -12.37
N TRP A 363 -9.19 -5.88 -13.14
CA TRP A 363 -10.04 -4.71 -13.21
C TRP A 363 -10.32 -4.34 -14.66
N ASN A 364 -11.57 -3.97 -14.96
CA ASN A 364 -12.00 -3.61 -16.32
C ASN A 364 -13.13 -2.58 -16.28
N THR A 365 -12.82 -1.32 -16.57
CA THR A 365 -13.78 -0.21 -16.62
C THR A 365 -14.82 -0.37 -17.71
N PHE A 366 -14.47 -1.00 -18.84
CA PHE A 366 -15.34 -1.10 -19.99
C PHE A 366 -16.23 -2.36 -19.99
N LEU A 367 -16.03 -3.25 -19.03
CA LEU A 367 -16.85 -4.46 -18.80
C LEU A 367 -17.12 -5.30 -20.06
N LYS A 368 -16.18 -5.36 -20.99
CA LYS A 368 -16.32 -6.17 -22.21
C LYS A 368 -16.33 -7.67 -21.92
N ASN A 369 -15.64 -8.10 -20.86
CA ASN A 369 -15.65 -9.50 -20.44
C ASN A 369 -16.80 -9.76 -19.45
N PRO A 370 -17.71 -10.70 -19.75
CA PRO A 370 -18.89 -10.98 -18.94
C PRO A 370 -18.58 -11.62 -17.57
N GLN A 371 -17.33 -11.99 -17.30
CA GLN A 371 -16.93 -12.51 -15.97
C GLN A 371 -16.80 -11.44 -14.91
N PHE A 372 -16.73 -10.15 -15.30
CA PHE A 372 -16.85 -9.04 -14.37
C PHE A 372 -18.33 -8.80 -14.04
N ALA A 373 -18.63 -8.47 -12.78
CA ALA A 373 -19.97 -8.12 -12.38
C ALA A 373 -20.41 -6.80 -13.03
N THR A 374 -21.71 -6.68 -13.31
CA THR A 374 -22.26 -5.48 -13.97
C THR A 374 -22.19 -4.21 -13.14
N ASP A 375 -22.10 -4.37 -11.83
CA ASP A 375 -22.08 -3.30 -10.81
C ASP A 375 -20.67 -3.08 -10.22
N ALA A 376 -19.68 -3.90 -10.61
CA ALA A 376 -18.33 -3.80 -10.10
C ALA A 376 -17.29 -4.03 -11.21
N PRO A 377 -16.36 -3.10 -11.45
CA PRO A 377 -15.32 -3.24 -12.47
C PRO A 377 -14.17 -4.19 -12.05
N TRP A 378 -14.24 -4.83 -10.89
CA TRP A 378 -13.23 -5.79 -10.39
C TRP A 378 -13.73 -7.23 -10.46
N LEU A 379 -12.77 -8.17 -10.62
CA LEU A 379 -13.03 -9.59 -10.86
C LEU A 379 -13.20 -10.40 -9.57
N LEU A 380 -12.31 -10.15 -8.59
CA LEU A 380 -12.17 -10.97 -7.38
C LEU A 380 -13.15 -10.56 -6.28
N ARG A 381 -13.49 -11.50 -5.40
CA ARG A 381 -14.38 -11.33 -4.25
C ARG A 381 -13.69 -11.78 -2.98
N PHE A 382 -14.19 -11.38 -1.83
CA PHE A 382 -13.74 -11.95 -0.55
C PHE A 382 -13.92 -13.47 -0.54
N PHE A 383 -12.92 -14.14 -0.01
CA PHE A 383 -12.82 -15.60 0.07
C PHE A 383 -12.70 -16.34 -1.27
N ASP A 384 -12.51 -15.67 -2.40
CA ASP A 384 -12.05 -16.34 -3.61
C ASP A 384 -10.70 -17.02 -3.37
N GLN A 385 -10.49 -18.16 -4.01
CA GLN A 385 -9.25 -18.93 -3.98
C GLN A 385 -8.55 -18.79 -5.33
N VAL A 386 -7.56 -17.92 -5.41
CA VAL A 386 -6.77 -17.75 -6.65
C VAL A 386 -5.75 -18.86 -6.76
N ARG A 387 -5.71 -19.53 -7.92
CA ARG A 387 -4.70 -20.52 -8.28
C ARG A 387 -4.03 -20.12 -9.58
N PHE A 388 -2.71 -20.09 -9.58
CA PHE A 388 -1.96 -19.81 -10.80
C PHE A 388 -1.59 -21.08 -11.54
N TYR A 389 -1.53 -21.00 -12.88
CA TYR A 389 -0.90 -22.00 -13.72
C TYR A 389 0.12 -21.34 -14.66
N PRO A 390 1.26 -22.02 -14.95
CA PRO A 390 2.34 -21.41 -15.71
C PRO A 390 2.00 -21.29 -17.19
N VAL A 391 2.33 -20.13 -17.76
CA VAL A 391 2.28 -19.88 -19.20
C VAL A 391 3.55 -19.12 -19.61
N SER A 392 3.89 -19.14 -20.90
CA SER A 392 4.95 -18.28 -21.44
C SER A 392 4.50 -16.81 -21.48
N GLU A 393 5.45 -15.89 -21.51
CA GLU A 393 5.15 -14.45 -21.65
C GLU A 393 4.41 -14.14 -22.96
N THR A 394 4.76 -14.80 -24.05
CA THR A 394 4.07 -14.64 -25.33
C THR A 394 2.62 -15.09 -25.26
N GLU A 395 2.37 -16.25 -24.65
CA GLU A 395 1.02 -16.75 -24.42
C GLU A 395 0.21 -15.83 -23.49
N LEU A 396 0.83 -15.35 -22.41
CA LEU A 396 0.19 -14.41 -21.50
C LEU A 396 -0.22 -13.12 -22.24
N THR A 397 0.64 -12.59 -23.10
CA THR A 397 0.35 -11.36 -23.86
C THR A 397 -0.90 -11.53 -24.70
N GLN A 398 -1.04 -12.65 -25.42
CA GLN A 398 -2.23 -12.95 -26.21
C GLN A 398 -3.47 -13.13 -25.32
N LEU A 399 -3.34 -13.89 -24.22
CA LEU A 399 -4.44 -14.12 -23.27
C LEU A 399 -4.91 -12.81 -22.64
N ARG A 400 -4.03 -11.88 -22.33
CA ARG A 400 -4.36 -10.56 -21.77
C ARG A 400 -5.22 -9.73 -22.73
N GLU A 401 -4.88 -9.73 -24.02
CA GLU A 401 -5.65 -9.05 -25.06
C GLU A 401 -7.03 -9.70 -25.22
N ASP A 402 -7.06 -11.02 -25.39
CA ASP A 402 -8.31 -11.78 -25.58
C ASP A 402 -9.24 -11.67 -24.38
N PHE A 403 -8.70 -11.66 -23.17
CA PHE A 403 -9.48 -11.49 -21.94
C PHE A 403 -10.09 -10.08 -21.84
N ARG A 404 -9.33 -9.03 -22.16
CA ARG A 404 -9.86 -7.64 -22.18
C ARG A 404 -11.00 -7.48 -23.17
N GLU A 405 -10.91 -8.11 -24.33
CA GLU A 405 -11.90 -8.03 -25.38
C GLU A 405 -13.07 -9.05 -25.22
N GLY A 406 -13.06 -9.83 -24.15
CA GLY A 406 -14.10 -10.83 -23.89
C GLY A 406 -14.03 -12.08 -24.78
N ARG A 407 -12.93 -12.29 -25.51
CA ARG A 407 -12.71 -13.49 -26.34
C ARG A 407 -12.20 -14.69 -25.55
N ALA A 408 -11.60 -14.44 -24.39
CA ALA A 408 -11.17 -15.48 -23.46
C ALA A 408 -11.88 -15.35 -22.13
N SER A 409 -12.05 -16.47 -21.43
CA SER A 409 -12.62 -16.53 -20.09
C SER A 409 -11.75 -17.37 -19.16
N LEU A 410 -11.76 -17.02 -17.88
CA LEU A 410 -11.13 -17.79 -16.81
C LEU A 410 -11.99 -18.97 -16.42
N ARG A 411 -11.35 -20.05 -16.02
CA ARG A 411 -12.01 -21.14 -15.29
C ARG A 411 -12.31 -20.66 -13.89
N ILE A 412 -13.59 -20.56 -13.54
CA ILE A 412 -14.10 -20.19 -12.22
C ILE A 412 -15.04 -21.28 -11.74
N GLU A 413 -14.80 -21.80 -10.55
CA GLU A 413 -15.59 -22.88 -9.95
C GLU A 413 -16.19 -22.37 -8.63
N GLU A 414 -17.51 -22.39 -8.50
CA GLU A 414 -18.20 -22.06 -7.25
C GLU A 414 -17.96 -23.15 -6.20
N THR A 415 -17.62 -22.74 -4.99
CA THR A 415 -17.32 -23.61 -3.86
C THR A 415 -17.65 -22.92 -2.52
N GLN A 416 -17.25 -23.54 -1.43
CA GLN A 416 -17.30 -22.96 -0.08
C GLN A 416 -15.95 -23.12 0.60
N PHE A 417 -15.52 -22.11 1.33
CA PHE A 417 -14.42 -22.25 2.28
C PHE A 417 -14.99 -22.72 3.60
N ASP A 418 -14.67 -23.97 3.98
CA ASP A 418 -15.12 -24.65 5.21
C ASP A 418 -14.02 -24.51 6.26
N PHE A 419 -14.27 -23.71 7.30
CA PHE A 419 -13.26 -23.43 8.32
C PHE A 419 -12.98 -24.64 9.21
N ALA A 420 -13.98 -25.48 9.51
CA ALA A 420 -13.75 -26.70 10.27
C ALA A 420 -12.84 -27.68 9.51
N ALA A 421 -13.07 -27.86 8.20
CA ALA A 421 -12.20 -28.67 7.36
C ALA A 421 -10.78 -28.09 7.28
N HIS A 422 -10.64 -26.74 7.24
CA HIS A 422 -9.35 -26.09 7.28
C HIS A 422 -8.61 -26.32 8.61
N GLN A 423 -9.28 -26.22 9.74
CA GLN A 423 -8.69 -26.51 11.06
C GLN A 423 -8.22 -27.97 11.17
N GLN A 424 -9.02 -28.91 10.64
CA GLN A 424 -8.61 -30.31 10.58
C GLN A 424 -7.36 -30.49 9.72
N PHE A 425 -7.32 -29.86 8.54
CA PHE A 425 -6.13 -29.88 7.68
C PHE A 425 -4.87 -29.35 8.40
N LEU A 426 -4.99 -28.24 9.15
CA LEU A 426 -3.87 -27.70 9.94
C LEU A 426 -3.40 -28.68 11.02
N ALA A 427 -4.32 -29.39 11.68
CA ALA A 427 -4.00 -30.39 12.69
C ALA A 427 -3.28 -31.60 12.07
N ASP A 428 -3.79 -32.11 10.94
CA ASP A 428 -3.22 -33.26 10.25
C ASP A 428 -1.80 -33.02 9.74
N HIS A 429 -1.47 -31.75 9.38
CA HIS A 429 -0.16 -31.35 8.86
C HIS A 429 0.69 -30.54 9.85
N ALA A 430 0.33 -30.54 11.13
CA ALA A 430 0.96 -29.65 12.14
C ALA A 430 2.49 -29.79 12.21
N ALA A 431 3.03 -31.01 12.12
CA ALA A 431 4.47 -31.25 12.16
C ALA A 431 5.23 -30.68 10.96
N GLU A 432 4.68 -30.83 9.75
CA GLU A 432 5.29 -30.31 8.52
C GLU A 432 5.22 -28.77 8.49
N ILE A 433 4.09 -28.20 8.92
CA ILE A 433 3.90 -26.75 9.04
C ILE A 433 4.92 -26.18 10.05
N ALA A 434 5.11 -26.83 11.20
CA ALA A 434 6.08 -26.40 12.21
C ALA A 434 7.52 -26.44 11.66
N ALA A 435 7.89 -27.51 10.94
CA ALA A 435 9.21 -27.63 10.31
C ALA A 435 9.47 -26.54 9.27
N PHE A 436 8.48 -26.23 8.42
CA PHE A 436 8.55 -25.15 7.45
C PHE A 436 8.74 -23.79 8.13
N ARG A 437 7.91 -23.47 9.14
CA ARG A 437 8.00 -22.22 9.91
C ARG A 437 9.34 -22.06 10.62
N GLN A 438 9.89 -23.14 11.19
CA GLN A 438 11.20 -23.10 11.84
C GLN A 438 12.33 -22.77 10.84
N ARG A 439 12.32 -23.40 9.65
CA ARG A 439 13.26 -23.10 8.56
C ARG A 439 13.16 -21.64 8.14
N GLN A 440 11.93 -21.17 7.88
CA GLN A 440 11.63 -19.80 7.46
C GLN A 440 12.07 -18.78 8.53
N ALA A 441 11.78 -19.02 9.81
CA ALA A 441 12.15 -18.12 10.89
C ALA A 441 13.68 -17.99 11.02
N ALA A 442 14.44 -19.10 10.87
CA ALA A 442 15.90 -19.07 10.89
C ALA A 442 16.48 -18.27 9.71
N ALA A 443 15.93 -18.43 8.51
CA ALA A 443 16.36 -17.69 7.33
C ALA A 443 15.99 -16.19 7.44
N PHE A 444 14.81 -15.88 7.95
CA PHE A 444 14.37 -14.51 8.22
C PHE A 444 15.32 -13.78 9.18
N GLU A 445 15.70 -14.43 10.28
CA GLU A 445 16.63 -13.84 11.26
C GLU A 445 18.00 -13.54 10.64
N GLN A 446 18.48 -14.39 9.74
CA GLN A 446 19.73 -14.16 9.00
C GLN A 446 19.61 -12.93 8.08
N GLU A 447 18.50 -12.77 7.35
CA GLU A 447 18.27 -11.59 6.49
C GLU A 447 18.14 -10.31 7.32
N VAL A 448 17.51 -10.35 8.50
CA VAL A 448 17.44 -9.20 9.43
C VAL A 448 18.84 -8.74 9.83
N GLN A 449 19.73 -9.70 10.18
CA GLN A 449 21.10 -9.37 10.56
C GLN A 449 21.92 -8.80 9.41
N LEU A 450 21.76 -9.36 8.20
CA LEU A 450 22.41 -8.85 6.98
C LEU A 450 21.95 -7.44 6.67
N TRP A 451 20.63 -7.17 6.74
CA TRP A 451 20.09 -5.84 6.49
C TRP A 451 20.57 -4.80 7.51
N ALA A 452 20.60 -5.15 8.79
CA ALA A 452 21.13 -4.26 9.83
C ALA A 452 22.60 -3.90 9.60
N GLN A 453 23.41 -4.83 9.08
CA GLN A 453 24.80 -4.57 8.70
C GLN A 453 24.93 -3.68 7.47
N GLU A 454 24.09 -3.88 6.46
CA GLU A 454 24.05 -3.04 5.25
C GLU A 454 23.65 -1.61 5.59
N GLU A 455 22.66 -1.39 6.45
CA GLU A 455 22.24 -0.05 6.88
C GLU A 455 23.34 0.67 7.68
N GLN A 456 24.10 -0.05 8.50
CA GLN A 456 25.24 0.52 9.24
C GLN A 456 26.39 0.91 8.30
N ASN A 457 26.58 0.19 7.21
CA ASN A 457 27.64 0.41 6.23
C ASN A 457 27.22 1.34 5.08
N ALA A 458 25.90 1.63 4.95
CA ALA A 458 25.41 2.56 3.94
C ALA A 458 26.01 3.95 4.23
N PRO A 459 26.59 4.65 3.23
CA PRO A 459 26.95 6.03 3.41
C PRO A 459 25.71 6.80 3.86
N PRO A 460 25.82 7.77 4.79
CA PRO A 460 24.68 8.57 5.21
C PRO A 460 23.99 9.06 3.95
N GLU A 461 22.66 8.80 3.85
CA GLU A 461 21.85 9.39 2.78
C GLU A 461 22.10 10.89 2.87
N ASP A 462 22.81 11.41 1.90
CA ASP A 462 23.16 12.82 1.83
C ASP A 462 21.85 13.58 1.63
N GLU A 463 21.20 13.94 2.75
CA GLU A 463 20.08 14.90 2.78
C GLU A 463 20.57 16.31 2.39
N THR A 464 21.81 16.44 2.03
CA THR A 464 22.34 17.65 1.50
C THR A 464 21.67 17.94 0.15
N ARG A 465 20.61 18.75 0.23
CA ARG A 465 20.43 19.78 -0.77
C ARG A 465 21.85 20.24 -1.12
N ALA A 466 22.36 19.83 -2.26
CA ALA A 466 23.46 20.53 -2.84
C ALA A 466 22.95 21.97 -3.00
N SER A 467 23.27 22.82 -2.03
CA SER A 467 23.24 24.24 -2.22
C SER A 467 24.22 24.44 -3.37
N VAL A 468 23.68 24.54 -4.58
CA VAL A 468 24.43 25.00 -5.75
C VAL A 468 24.91 26.36 -5.33
N SER A 469 26.22 26.48 -5.10
CA SER A 469 26.87 27.77 -4.97
C SER A 469 26.46 28.57 -6.21
N GLU A 470 25.86 29.74 -5.99
CA GLU A 470 25.63 30.74 -7.01
C GLU A 470 27.02 31.28 -7.48
N GLU A 471 27.70 30.47 -8.26
CA GLU A 471 28.76 30.99 -9.11
C GLU A 471 28.09 31.49 -10.39
N GLU A 472 28.26 32.78 -10.68
CA GLU A 472 27.83 33.39 -11.93
C GLU A 472 28.46 32.63 -13.10
N GLU A 473 27.68 31.79 -13.77
CA GLU A 473 28.14 31.01 -14.92
C GLU A 473 27.63 31.62 -16.21
N ASN A 474 28.55 31.81 -17.16
CA ASN A 474 28.28 32.22 -18.54
C ASN A 474 27.57 31.06 -19.26
N GLY A 475 26.35 31.28 -19.74
CA GLY A 475 25.59 30.33 -20.54
C GLY A 475 24.08 30.39 -20.29
N LEU A 476 23.29 29.87 -21.23
CA LEU A 476 21.84 29.76 -21.09
C LEU A 476 21.51 28.59 -20.19
N ALA A 477 20.94 28.84 -19.02
CA ALA A 477 20.45 27.78 -18.14
C ALA A 477 19.18 27.13 -18.71
N VAL A 478 19.20 25.82 -18.85
CA VAL A 478 18.00 25.00 -19.11
C VAL A 478 17.46 24.57 -17.76
N GLN A 479 16.24 24.99 -17.45
CA GLN A 479 15.59 24.77 -16.15
C GLN A 479 14.51 23.72 -16.25
N ALA A 480 14.20 23.09 -15.12
CA ALA A 480 13.00 22.27 -14.99
C ALA A 480 11.77 23.19 -14.99
N ASP A 481 10.74 22.85 -15.73
CA ASP A 481 9.45 23.56 -15.81
C ASP A 481 8.36 22.88 -14.98
N LEU A 482 8.67 21.73 -14.35
CA LEU A 482 7.73 20.92 -13.58
C LEU A 482 8.43 20.21 -12.42
N ASN A 483 7.61 19.76 -11.45
CA ASN A 483 8.08 18.87 -10.39
C ASN A 483 8.17 17.43 -10.91
N GLY A 484 9.28 16.76 -10.67
CA GLY A 484 9.46 15.37 -11.06
C GLY A 484 10.80 14.79 -10.60
N ASN A 485 11.12 13.61 -11.11
CA ASN A 485 12.44 13.00 -10.94
C ASN A 485 13.16 12.95 -12.29
N ILE A 486 14.45 13.24 -12.30
CA ILE A 486 15.27 13.00 -13.48
C ILE A 486 15.31 11.50 -13.76
N TRP A 487 14.70 11.08 -14.86
CA TRP A 487 14.76 9.67 -15.25
C TRP A 487 16.01 9.36 -16.05
N LYS A 488 16.31 10.18 -17.05
CA LYS A 488 17.51 10.03 -17.89
C LYS A 488 18.11 11.39 -18.21
N VAL A 489 19.42 11.44 -18.20
CA VAL A 489 20.21 12.52 -18.84
C VAL A 489 20.77 11.95 -20.12
N LEU A 490 20.40 12.54 -21.26
CA LEU A 490 20.69 12.02 -22.60
C LEU A 490 21.90 12.67 -23.26
N VAL A 491 22.52 13.64 -22.58
CA VAL A 491 23.65 14.42 -23.08
C VAL A 491 24.79 14.44 -22.07
N GLN A 492 25.97 14.76 -22.54
CA GLN A 492 27.19 14.93 -21.72
C GLN A 492 27.80 16.35 -21.90
N PRO A 493 28.57 16.85 -20.93
CA PRO A 493 29.33 18.08 -21.12
C PRO A 493 30.24 17.98 -22.37
N GLY A 494 30.12 18.94 -23.23
CA GLY A 494 30.82 18.99 -24.51
C GLY A 494 29.99 18.63 -25.74
N ASP A 495 28.78 18.03 -25.55
CA ASP A 495 27.91 17.68 -26.67
C ASP A 495 27.31 18.91 -27.33
N GLU A 496 27.24 18.89 -28.67
CA GLU A 496 26.50 19.87 -29.46
C GLU A 496 25.05 19.41 -29.63
N VAL A 497 24.10 20.29 -29.35
CA VAL A 497 22.68 20.00 -29.40
C VAL A 497 21.95 20.98 -30.31
N SER A 498 20.90 20.49 -30.96
CA SER A 498 20.04 21.31 -31.81
C SER A 498 18.81 21.80 -31.00
N ALA A 499 18.26 22.95 -31.41
CA ALA A 499 16.98 23.42 -30.82
C ALA A 499 15.89 22.36 -30.94
N GLY A 500 15.18 22.10 -29.83
CA GLY A 500 14.16 21.05 -29.74
C GLY A 500 14.69 19.63 -29.50
N GLN A 501 16.00 19.44 -29.44
CA GLN A 501 16.58 18.12 -29.09
C GLN A 501 16.31 17.80 -27.62
N THR A 502 15.87 16.57 -27.32
CA THR A 502 15.66 16.10 -25.96
C THR A 502 17.00 15.97 -25.22
N LEU A 503 17.14 16.66 -24.11
CA LEU A 503 18.35 16.69 -23.27
C LEU A 503 18.22 15.78 -22.06
N ILE A 504 17.04 15.83 -21.42
CA ILE A 504 16.75 15.16 -20.16
C ILE A 504 15.32 14.63 -20.23
N ILE A 505 15.08 13.48 -19.65
CA ILE A 505 13.73 12.96 -19.43
C ILE A 505 13.44 13.08 -17.94
N VAL A 506 12.35 13.79 -17.61
CA VAL A 506 11.81 13.90 -16.25
C VAL A 506 10.58 13.03 -16.15
N GLU A 507 10.52 12.20 -15.12
CA GLU A 507 9.31 11.48 -14.76
C GLU A 507 8.48 12.32 -13.79
N ALA A 508 7.27 12.66 -14.21
CA ALA A 508 6.29 13.35 -13.39
C ALA A 508 4.91 12.72 -13.56
N MET A 509 4.23 12.42 -12.47
CA MET A 509 2.86 11.86 -12.47
C MET A 509 2.70 10.61 -13.36
N LYS A 510 3.71 9.73 -13.40
CA LYS A 510 3.79 8.52 -14.25
C LYS A 510 3.90 8.80 -15.76
N MET A 511 4.25 10.01 -16.15
CA MET A 511 4.55 10.37 -17.53
C MET A 511 6.03 10.72 -17.67
N GLU A 512 6.59 10.36 -18.81
CA GLU A 512 7.92 10.76 -19.22
C GLU A 512 7.81 12.07 -20.00
N LEU A 513 8.39 13.13 -19.45
CA LEU A 513 8.37 14.46 -20.03
C LEU A 513 9.76 14.84 -20.48
N ALA A 514 9.89 15.21 -21.74
CA ALA A 514 11.16 15.61 -22.32
C ALA A 514 11.45 17.07 -22.00
N ILE A 515 12.59 17.35 -21.38
CA ILE A 515 13.19 18.67 -21.35
C ILE A 515 14.05 18.81 -22.60
N VAL A 516 13.70 19.79 -23.41
CA VAL A 516 14.34 19.98 -24.73
C VAL A 516 15.24 21.21 -24.74
N ALA A 517 16.24 21.24 -25.63
CA ALA A 517 17.06 22.40 -25.83
C ALA A 517 16.23 23.57 -26.36
N PRO A 518 16.23 24.74 -25.71
CA PRO A 518 15.50 25.93 -26.18
C PRO A 518 16.12 26.53 -27.42
N GLN A 519 17.40 26.30 -27.65
CA GLN A 519 18.17 26.74 -28.82
C GLN A 519 19.31 25.74 -29.10
N ALA A 520 19.93 25.85 -30.27
CA ALA A 520 21.15 25.11 -30.56
C ALA A 520 22.30 25.67 -29.75
N GLY A 521 23.20 24.81 -29.30
CA GLY A 521 24.35 25.21 -28.48
C GLY A 521 25.16 23.99 -28.03
N ARG A 522 26.19 24.26 -27.23
CA ARG A 522 27.05 23.23 -26.65
C ARG A 522 26.76 23.09 -25.16
N VAL A 523 26.60 21.86 -24.68
CA VAL A 523 26.42 21.57 -23.25
C VAL A 523 27.73 21.88 -22.51
N THR A 524 27.71 22.87 -21.64
CA THR A 524 28.90 23.24 -20.86
C THR A 524 28.96 22.50 -19.53
N ARG A 525 27.82 22.36 -18.86
CA ARG A 525 27.71 21.71 -17.55
C ARG A 525 26.35 21.05 -17.38
N ILE A 526 26.32 19.97 -16.60
CA ILE A 526 25.09 19.30 -16.16
C ILE A 526 25.05 19.35 -14.63
N ALA A 527 23.95 19.91 -14.06
CA ALA A 527 23.75 20.05 -12.63
C ALA A 527 22.76 19.00 -12.07
N CYS A 528 22.10 18.25 -12.94
CA CYS A 528 21.14 17.22 -12.53
C CYS A 528 21.74 15.82 -12.66
N GLN A 529 21.16 14.87 -11.96
CA GLN A 529 21.57 13.47 -11.98
C GLN A 529 20.32 12.57 -12.03
N ALA A 530 20.39 11.47 -12.77
CA ALA A 530 19.32 10.48 -12.82
C ALA A 530 18.96 9.99 -11.41
N GLY A 531 17.66 9.85 -11.14
CA GLY A 531 17.12 9.47 -9.84
C GLY A 531 16.94 10.65 -8.85
N ARG A 532 17.39 11.86 -9.18
CA ARG A 532 17.23 13.03 -8.30
C ARG A 532 15.94 13.81 -8.61
N PRO A 533 15.25 14.31 -7.56
CA PRO A 533 14.07 15.16 -7.73
C PRO A 533 14.47 16.54 -8.26
N VAL A 534 13.56 17.13 -9.04
CA VAL A 534 13.66 18.50 -9.53
C VAL A 534 12.36 19.25 -9.34
N SER A 535 12.47 20.57 -9.18
CA SER A 535 11.36 21.51 -9.05
C SER A 535 11.41 22.58 -10.15
N PRO A 536 10.27 23.21 -10.50
CA PRO A 536 10.27 24.33 -11.44
C PRO A 536 11.27 25.39 -11.03
N GLY A 537 12.12 25.78 -11.99
CA GLY A 537 13.19 26.75 -11.79
C GLY A 537 14.54 26.15 -11.38
N ASP A 538 14.63 24.84 -11.09
CA ASP A 538 15.93 24.19 -10.85
C ASP A 538 16.74 24.17 -12.14
N ASN A 539 18.00 24.62 -12.07
CA ASN A 539 18.91 24.56 -13.20
C ASN A 539 19.35 23.10 -13.45
N LEU A 540 19.12 22.60 -14.65
CA LEU A 540 19.41 21.20 -15.02
C LEU A 540 20.75 21.10 -15.76
N LEU A 541 21.00 22.00 -16.68
CA LEU A 541 22.25 22.12 -17.44
C LEU A 541 22.39 23.53 -18.04
N TRP A 542 23.57 23.84 -18.61
CA TRP A 542 23.84 25.09 -19.30
C TRP A 542 24.29 24.84 -20.73
N LEU A 543 23.82 25.71 -21.63
CA LEU A 543 24.17 25.74 -23.05
C LEU A 543 24.91 27.02 -23.36
N GLU A 544 25.99 26.93 -24.17
CA GLU A 544 26.75 28.04 -24.73
C GLU A 544 26.60 28.11 -26.26
#